data_4df5d936db850a580cd1f3979ee0dba9
#
_entry.id   4df5d936db850a580cd1f3979ee0dba9
#
_cell.length_a   1.000
_cell.length_b   1.000
_cell.length_c   1.000
_cell.angle_alpha   90.00
_cell.angle_beta   90.00
_cell.angle_gamma   90.00
#
_symmetry.space_group_name_H-M   'P 1'
#
loop_
_entity.id
_entity.type
_entity.pdbx_description
1 polymer ?
#
loop_
_entity_poly.entity_id
_entity_poly.type
_entity_poly.pdbx_seq_one_letter_code
_entity_poly.pdbx_strand_id
1 'polypeptide(L)'
;NIPGSMVASSAEQKNGKIILSGGGTTTINGSLQAKSQGEITITGDHLSLNGTLDVSDDLPGSMIITSNGVLSVKGNLLANSSSQKGGSIEMNASSFQQMTESVISANGTEGGSIYLSADNIMSSGTFSTTGSTTAGGQIDIEGKNTIRLLSADILASGHERGGLVR
;
A
#
# COMPACT_ATOMS: atom_id res chain seq x y z
N ASN A 1 -6.94 5.41 -17.72
CA ASN A 1 -6.15 4.20 -17.94
C ASN A 1 -4.68 4.59 -18.20
N ILE A 2 -3.75 4.10 -17.36
CA ILE A 2 -2.32 4.36 -17.51
C ILE A 2 -1.63 3.03 -17.84
N PRO A 3 -1.44 2.71 -19.12
CA PRO A 3 -0.61 1.61 -19.52
C PRO A 3 0.87 2.02 -19.49
N GLY A 4 1.76 1.15 -19.06
CA GLY A 4 3.19 1.43 -19.05
C GLY A 4 3.77 1.58 -17.63
N SER A 5 4.90 2.23 -17.54
CA SER A 5 5.62 2.46 -16.29
C SER A 5 5.89 3.97 -16.11
N MET A 6 5.67 4.46 -14.90
CA MET A 6 6.05 5.80 -14.49
C MET A 6 7.02 5.71 -13.32
N VAL A 7 8.17 6.33 -13.44
CA VAL A 7 9.22 6.34 -12.43
C VAL A 7 9.54 7.76 -12.03
N ALA A 8 9.47 8.08 -10.74
CA ALA A 8 9.97 9.30 -10.18
C ALA A 8 11.20 9.00 -9.31
N SER A 9 12.33 9.63 -9.64
CA SER A 9 13.55 9.59 -8.86
C SER A 9 14.16 10.98 -8.76
N SER A 10 14.76 11.31 -7.62
CA SER A 10 15.46 12.58 -7.48
C SER A 10 16.96 12.38 -7.67
N ALA A 11 17.57 13.27 -8.46
CA ALA A 11 19.02 13.26 -8.67
C ALA A 11 19.83 13.85 -7.50
N GLU A 12 19.18 14.50 -6.54
CA GLU A 12 19.80 15.18 -5.39
C GLU A 12 18.94 14.97 -4.13
N GLN A 13 18.93 13.80 -3.51
CA GLN A 13 18.29 13.55 -2.21
C GLN A 13 16.92 14.26 -1.96
N LYS A 14 16.19 14.58 -3.00
CA LYS A 14 14.83 15.08 -2.92
C LYS A 14 13.87 13.98 -3.27
N ASN A 15 12.85 13.82 -2.46
CA ASN A 15 11.82 12.79 -2.59
C ASN A 15 11.14 12.86 -3.97
N GLY A 16 11.13 11.76 -4.71
CA GLY A 16 10.30 11.65 -5.92
C GLY A 16 8.82 11.67 -5.54
N LYS A 17 7.98 12.36 -6.31
CA LYS A 17 6.55 12.44 -6.04
C LYS A 17 5.71 12.18 -7.28
N ILE A 18 4.74 11.28 -7.16
CA ILE A 18 3.75 10.98 -8.20
C ILE A 18 2.38 11.32 -7.64
N ILE A 19 1.68 12.24 -8.30
CA ILE A 19 0.31 12.61 -7.92
C ILE A 19 -0.60 12.30 -9.10
N LEU A 20 -1.60 11.48 -8.88
CA LEU A 20 -2.65 11.17 -9.84
C LEU A 20 -4.00 11.57 -9.24
N SER A 21 -4.76 12.36 -9.99
CA SER A 21 -6.13 12.73 -9.62
C SER A 21 -7.04 12.51 -10.82
N GLY A 22 -8.18 11.89 -10.59
CA GLY A 22 -9.16 11.64 -11.65
C GLY A 22 -10.58 11.54 -11.10
N GLY A 23 -11.55 12.04 -11.88
CA GLY A 23 -12.96 11.76 -11.66
C GLY A 23 -13.40 10.48 -12.39
N GLY A 24 -14.55 9.94 -12.03
CA GLY A 24 -15.05 8.69 -12.63
C GLY A 24 -14.20 7.47 -12.30
N THR A 25 -13.89 6.65 -13.31
CA THR A 25 -13.10 5.43 -13.10
C THR A 25 -11.66 5.63 -13.57
N THR A 26 -10.72 5.47 -12.66
CA THR A 26 -9.27 5.49 -12.94
C THR A 26 -8.71 4.08 -12.83
N THR A 27 -8.07 3.59 -13.89
CA THR A 27 -7.45 2.26 -13.93
C THR A 27 -5.94 2.39 -14.12
N ILE A 28 -5.16 1.74 -13.27
CA ILE A 28 -3.70 1.68 -13.34
C ILE A 28 -3.30 0.24 -13.62
N ASN A 29 -2.82 -0.02 -14.85
CA ASN A 29 -2.39 -1.36 -15.29
C ASN A 29 -0.86 -1.51 -15.30
N GLY A 30 -0.13 -0.41 -15.32
CA GLY A 30 1.33 -0.39 -15.35
C GLY A 30 1.96 -0.27 -13.97
N SER A 31 3.25 0.04 -13.93
CA SER A 31 4.01 0.28 -12.70
C SER A 31 4.21 1.76 -12.45
N LEU A 32 3.99 2.19 -11.21
CA LEU A 32 4.35 3.51 -10.70
C LEU A 32 5.43 3.33 -9.65
N GLN A 33 6.55 4.03 -9.80
CA GLN A 33 7.66 3.94 -8.85
C GLN A 33 8.10 5.33 -8.40
N ALA A 34 8.19 5.52 -7.08
CA ALA A 34 8.73 6.73 -6.47
C ALA A 34 9.79 6.32 -5.42
N LYS A 35 11.06 6.46 -5.77
CA LYS A 35 12.21 6.00 -4.97
C LYS A 35 12.75 7.12 -4.06
N SER A 36 13.66 6.75 -3.15
CA SER A 36 14.37 7.68 -2.24
C SER A 36 13.43 8.51 -1.38
N GLN A 37 12.66 7.86 -0.53
CA GLN A 37 11.59 8.46 0.29
C GLN A 37 10.47 9.09 -0.58
N GLY A 38 10.22 8.52 -1.76
CA GLY A 38 9.22 9.04 -2.68
C GLY A 38 7.80 8.89 -2.14
N GLU A 39 6.89 9.61 -2.76
CA GLU A 39 5.47 9.60 -2.42
C GLU A 39 4.62 9.27 -3.65
N ILE A 40 3.67 8.36 -3.50
CA ILE A 40 2.62 8.13 -4.49
C ILE A 40 1.28 8.52 -3.87
N THR A 41 0.63 9.53 -4.42
CA THR A 41 -0.70 9.98 -4.02
C THR A 41 -1.68 9.76 -5.17
N ILE A 42 -2.75 9.01 -4.91
CA ILE A 42 -3.80 8.73 -5.89
C ILE A 42 -5.15 9.10 -5.30
N THR A 43 -5.90 9.92 -6.02
CA THR A 43 -7.26 10.33 -5.62
C THR A 43 -8.22 10.14 -6.79
N GLY A 44 -9.39 9.58 -6.54
CA GLY A 44 -10.42 9.39 -7.57
C GLY A 44 -11.75 8.92 -7.03
N ASP A 45 -12.75 8.80 -7.91
CA ASP A 45 -14.06 8.30 -7.50
C ASP A 45 -14.07 6.77 -7.44
N HIS A 46 -13.62 6.09 -8.51
CA HIS A 46 -13.46 4.65 -8.54
C HIS A 46 -12.04 4.31 -9.01
N LEU A 47 -11.28 3.60 -8.19
CA LEU A 47 -9.90 3.26 -8.49
C LEU A 47 -9.75 1.74 -8.70
N SER A 48 -9.11 1.36 -9.81
CA SER A 48 -8.74 -0.03 -10.11
C SER A 48 -7.23 -0.12 -10.28
N LEU A 49 -6.55 -0.68 -9.28
CA LEU A 49 -5.10 -0.81 -9.22
C LEU A 49 -4.72 -2.25 -9.60
N ASN A 50 -4.46 -2.47 -10.89
CA ASN A 50 -4.13 -3.78 -11.45
C ASN A 50 -2.62 -4.01 -11.57
N GLY A 51 -1.85 -2.93 -11.57
CA GLY A 51 -0.39 -2.95 -11.68
C GLY A 51 0.31 -2.85 -10.33
N THR A 52 1.58 -2.45 -10.35
CA THR A 52 2.41 -2.31 -9.14
C THR A 52 2.65 -0.83 -8.82
N LEU A 53 2.36 -0.45 -7.58
CA LEU A 53 2.76 0.82 -7.00
C LEU A 53 3.90 0.54 -6.02
N ASP A 54 5.06 1.19 -6.23
CA ASP A 54 6.27 0.84 -5.50
C ASP A 54 7.02 2.09 -5.01
N VAL A 55 7.05 2.25 -3.69
CA VAL A 55 7.88 3.24 -3.00
C VAL A 55 8.97 2.58 -2.15
N SER A 56 9.26 1.30 -2.44
CA SER A 56 10.31 0.55 -1.73
C SER A 56 11.68 1.04 -2.10
N ASP A 57 12.55 1.22 -1.11
CA ASP A 57 13.96 1.59 -1.28
C ASP A 57 14.70 1.32 0.05
N ASP A 58 15.99 1.63 0.11
CA ASP A 58 16.73 1.67 1.39
C ASP A 58 16.09 2.67 2.36
N LEU A 59 15.64 3.81 1.84
CA LEU A 59 14.76 4.77 2.53
C LEU A 59 13.38 4.71 1.88
N PRO A 60 12.46 3.89 2.39
CA PRO A 60 11.17 3.71 1.77
C PRO A 60 10.27 4.94 1.94
N GLY A 61 9.38 5.11 1.00
CA GLY A 61 8.47 6.23 0.95
C GLY A 61 7.09 5.96 1.54
N SER A 62 6.12 6.71 1.05
CA SER A 62 4.72 6.61 1.46
C SER A 62 3.76 6.54 0.28
N MET A 63 2.64 5.85 0.48
CA MET A 63 1.50 5.85 -0.43
C MET A 63 0.26 6.37 0.27
N ILE A 64 -0.49 7.23 -0.42
CA ILE A 64 -1.80 7.70 0.01
C ILE A 64 -2.77 7.48 -1.14
N ILE A 65 -3.77 6.63 -0.91
CA ILE A 65 -4.77 6.25 -1.92
C ILE A 65 -6.15 6.56 -1.37
N THR A 66 -6.87 7.46 -2.04
CA THR A 66 -8.21 7.87 -1.62
C THR A 66 -9.20 7.67 -2.76
N SER A 67 -10.25 6.89 -2.49
CA SER A 67 -11.36 6.68 -3.42
C SER A 67 -12.69 7.11 -2.78
N ASN A 68 -13.44 7.98 -3.44
CA ASN A 68 -14.76 8.35 -2.96
C ASN A 68 -15.77 7.18 -3.06
N GLY A 69 -15.51 6.20 -3.90
CA GLY A 69 -16.33 5.02 -4.13
C GLY A 69 -15.55 3.73 -3.91
N VAL A 70 -15.32 2.96 -4.97
CA VAL A 70 -14.67 1.65 -4.89
C VAL A 70 -13.16 1.78 -5.13
N LEU A 71 -12.39 1.22 -4.22
CA LEU A 71 -10.95 0.94 -4.39
C LEU A 71 -10.77 -0.58 -4.60
N SER A 72 -10.42 -0.98 -5.81
CA SER A 72 -10.12 -2.37 -6.17
C SER A 72 -8.62 -2.54 -6.34
N VAL A 73 -8.00 -3.43 -5.56
CA VAL A 73 -6.57 -3.76 -5.61
C VAL A 73 -6.41 -5.19 -6.11
N LYS A 74 -5.84 -5.32 -7.32
CA LYS A 74 -5.49 -6.61 -7.95
C LYS A 74 -3.98 -6.77 -8.10
N GLY A 75 -3.25 -5.67 -8.15
CA GLY A 75 -1.81 -5.62 -8.21
C GLY A 75 -1.16 -5.48 -6.83
N ASN A 76 0.07 -4.98 -6.80
CA ASN A 76 0.86 -4.88 -5.57
C ASN A 76 1.08 -3.43 -5.14
N LEU A 77 1.02 -3.20 -3.83
CA LEU A 77 1.36 -1.93 -3.19
C LEU A 77 2.56 -2.18 -2.27
N LEU A 78 3.72 -1.64 -2.63
CA LEU A 78 4.98 -1.98 -1.99
C LEU A 78 5.66 -0.74 -1.39
N ALA A 79 5.91 -0.78 -0.08
CA ALA A 79 6.66 0.25 0.67
C ALA A 79 7.74 -0.43 1.54
N ASN A 80 8.50 -1.34 0.95
CA ASN A 80 9.46 -2.18 1.67
C ASN A 80 10.83 -1.50 1.80
N SER A 81 11.62 -1.90 2.81
CA SER A 81 13.02 -1.55 2.94
C SER A 81 13.89 -2.78 3.18
N SER A 82 15.08 -2.81 2.58
CA SER A 82 16.09 -3.85 2.86
C SER A 82 16.97 -3.53 4.07
N SER A 83 17.12 -2.27 4.43
CA SER A 83 18.11 -1.78 5.41
C SER A 83 17.52 -1.01 6.58
N GLN A 84 16.26 -0.58 6.51
CA GLN A 84 15.60 0.25 7.52
C GLN A 84 14.17 -0.22 7.82
N LYS A 85 13.45 0.59 8.59
CA LYS A 85 12.02 0.40 8.82
C LYS A 85 11.25 0.48 7.50
N GLY A 86 10.25 -0.38 7.29
CA GLY A 86 9.32 -0.30 6.16
C GLY A 86 8.59 1.05 6.12
N GLY A 87 8.10 1.42 4.94
CA GLY A 87 7.39 2.68 4.71
C GLY A 87 5.96 2.67 5.23
N SER A 88 5.12 3.53 4.66
CA SER A 88 3.70 3.63 5.03
C SER A 88 2.77 3.55 3.82
N ILE A 89 1.64 2.87 4.01
CA ILE A 89 0.57 2.78 3.02
C ILE A 89 -0.75 3.16 3.71
N GLU A 90 -1.40 4.20 3.22
CA GLU A 90 -2.69 4.65 3.68
C GLU A 90 -3.73 4.52 2.56
N MET A 91 -4.87 3.89 2.86
CA MET A 91 -5.96 3.67 1.93
C MET A 91 -7.29 4.07 2.56
N ASN A 92 -8.02 4.93 1.87
CA ASN A 92 -9.36 5.38 2.27
C ASN A 92 -10.35 5.17 1.12
N ALA A 93 -11.49 4.53 1.40
CA ALA A 93 -12.51 4.27 0.39
C ALA A 93 -13.93 4.15 0.99
N SER A 94 -14.98 4.26 0.17
CA SER A 94 -16.30 3.80 0.60
C SER A 94 -16.39 2.27 0.56
N SER A 95 -15.78 1.64 -0.44
CA SER A 95 -15.70 0.18 -0.53
C SER A 95 -14.30 -0.24 -0.97
N PHE A 96 -13.69 -1.14 -0.21
CA PHE A 96 -12.38 -1.70 -0.51
C PHE A 96 -12.51 -3.16 -0.92
N GLN A 97 -11.84 -3.53 -2.02
CA GLN A 97 -11.78 -4.89 -2.52
C GLN A 97 -10.33 -5.26 -2.85
N GLN A 98 -9.79 -6.26 -2.17
CA GLN A 98 -8.48 -6.83 -2.48
C GLN A 98 -8.66 -8.24 -3.03
N MET A 99 -8.05 -8.49 -4.19
CA MET A 99 -8.12 -9.79 -4.85
C MET A 99 -7.06 -10.75 -4.33
N THR A 100 -7.29 -12.04 -4.56
CA THR A 100 -6.30 -13.10 -4.32
C THR A 100 -4.98 -12.79 -5.07
N GLU A 101 -3.85 -13.14 -4.50
CA GLU A 101 -2.49 -12.90 -5.02
C GLU A 101 -2.00 -11.44 -4.96
N SER A 102 -2.85 -10.47 -4.66
CA SER A 102 -2.38 -9.11 -4.46
C SER A 102 -1.69 -8.96 -3.10
N VAL A 103 -0.62 -8.17 -3.07
CA VAL A 103 0.19 -7.94 -1.87
C VAL A 103 0.24 -6.46 -1.54
N ILE A 104 -0.08 -6.12 -0.31
CA ILE A 104 0.09 -4.79 0.27
C ILE A 104 1.14 -4.93 1.37
N SER A 105 2.33 -4.37 1.15
CA SER A 105 3.45 -4.63 2.06
C SER A 105 4.28 -3.40 2.40
N ALA A 106 4.64 -3.31 3.68
CA ALA A 106 5.54 -2.32 4.24
C ALA A 106 6.56 -3.04 5.17
N ASN A 107 7.30 -3.99 4.61
CA ASN A 107 8.29 -4.80 5.32
C ASN A 107 9.61 -4.06 5.46
N GLY A 108 10.43 -4.42 6.48
CA GLY A 108 11.72 -3.79 6.69
C GLY A 108 12.61 -4.58 7.65
N THR A 109 13.69 -3.96 8.14
CA THR A 109 14.42 -4.45 9.33
C THR A 109 13.52 -4.34 10.56
N GLU A 110 12.71 -3.30 10.63
CA GLU A 110 11.51 -3.14 11.42
C GLU A 110 10.30 -2.98 10.46
N GLY A 111 9.16 -3.58 10.77
CA GLY A 111 7.96 -3.43 9.94
C GLY A 111 7.46 -1.98 9.91
N GLY A 112 6.93 -1.56 8.77
CA GLY A 112 6.32 -0.24 8.57
C GLY A 112 4.88 -0.18 9.04
N SER A 113 4.03 0.57 8.33
CA SER A 113 2.62 0.74 8.67
C SER A 113 1.70 0.62 7.46
N ILE A 114 0.57 -0.05 7.67
CA ILE A 114 -0.55 -0.10 6.73
C ILE A 114 -1.80 0.35 7.47
N TYR A 115 -2.49 1.33 6.91
CA TYR A 115 -3.79 1.80 7.39
C TYR A 115 -4.82 1.67 6.27
N LEU A 116 -5.94 1.02 6.56
CA LEU A 116 -7.08 0.87 5.66
C LEU A 116 -8.35 1.30 6.38
N SER A 117 -9.03 2.30 5.86
CA SER A 117 -10.36 2.70 6.33
C SER A 117 -11.37 2.66 5.18
N ALA A 118 -12.49 1.96 5.39
CA ALA A 118 -13.59 1.94 4.44
C ALA A 118 -14.93 1.63 5.13
N ASP A 119 -16.05 1.93 4.43
CA ASP A 119 -17.35 1.51 4.96
C ASP A 119 -17.52 0.00 4.85
N ASN A 120 -17.10 -0.59 3.71
CA ASN A 120 -17.14 -2.03 3.49
C ASN A 120 -15.78 -2.53 3.01
N ILE A 121 -15.27 -3.58 3.62
CA ILE A 121 -13.97 -4.18 3.31
C ILE A 121 -14.16 -5.65 2.94
N MET A 122 -13.60 -6.04 1.79
CA MET A 122 -13.47 -7.41 1.36
C MET A 122 -12.02 -7.67 0.93
N SER A 123 -11.34 -8.61 1.57
CA SER A 123 -9.95 -8.93 1.24
C SER A 123 -9.75 -10.42 1.12
N SER A 124 -8.99 -10.82 0.07
CA SER A 124 -8.53 -12.18 -0.18
C SER A 124 -7.02 -12.23 -0.43
N GLY A 125 -6.32 -11.12 -0.28
CA GLY A 125 -4.87 -11.01 -0.51
C GLY A 125 -4.07 -10.91 0.78
N THR A 126 -2.84 -10.43 0.67
CA THR A 126 -1.89 -10.33 1.78
C THR A 126 -1.69 -8.89 2.22
N PHE A 127 -1.74 -8.65 3.54
CA PHE A 127 -1.19 -7.45 4.19
C PHE A 127 0.06 -7.87 4.98
N SER A 128 1.18 -7.17 4.80
CA SER A 128 2.43 -7.54 5.46
C SER A 128 3.21 -6.34 5.96
N THR A 129 3.53 -6.34 7.25
CA THR A 129 4.46 -5.38 7.89
C THR A 129 5.49 -6.13 8.71
N THR A 130 6.20 -7.08 8.08
CA THR A 130 7.16 -7.92 8.77
C THR A 130 8.47 -7.19 9.03
N GLY A 131 9.05 -7.43 10.22
CA GLY A 131 10.38 -6.98 10.60
C GLY A 131 11.38 -8.12 10.53
N SER A 132 12.44 -7.98 9.72
CA SER A 132 13.43 -9.06 9.55
C SER A 132 14.45 -9.17 10.70
N THR A 133 14.68 -8.09 11.43
CA THR A 133 15.70 -8.04 12.50
C THR A 133 15.15 -7.64 13.86
N THR A 134 14.09 -6.85 13.92
CA THR A 134 13.55 -6.32 15.17
C THR A 134 12.04 -6.61 15.30
N ALA A 135 11.21 -5.59 15.36
CA ALA A 135 9.78 -5.73 15.56
C ALA A 135 9.01 -5.83 14.24
N GLY A 136 7.88 -6.54 14.24
CA GLY A 136 6.83 -6.36 13.24
C GLY A 136 6.26 -4.94 13.29
N GLY A 137 5.61 -4.53 12.20
CA GLY A 137 5.02 -3.20 12.09
C GLY A 137 3.58 -3.15 12.57
N GLN A 138 2.81 -2.24 12.00
CA GLN A 138 1.43 -1.99 12.37
C GLN A 138 0.50 -2.15 11.15
N ILE A 139 -0.59 -2.87 11.34
CA ILE A 139 -1.67 -3.01 10.36
C ILE A 139 -2.98 -2.62 11.06
N ASP A 140 -3.61 -1.56 10.60
CA ASP A 140 -4.90 -1.10 11.09
C ASP A 140 -5.94 -1.22 9.96
N ILE A 141 -7.03 -1.95 10.22
CA ILE A 141 -8.12 -2.17 9.27
C ILE A 141 -9.43 -1.73 9.93
N GLU A 142 -9.97 -0.61 9.48
CA GLU A 142 -11.18 -0.01 10.02
C GLU A 142 -12.33 -0.12 9.02
N GLY A 143 -13.32 -0.94 9.33
CA GLY A 143 -14.57 -1.07 8.56
C GLY A 143 -15.75 -0.50 9.32
N LYS A 144 -16.47 0.48 8.77
CA LYS A 144 -17.66 1.06 9.44
C LYS A 144 -18.87 0.12 9.42
N ASN A 145 -19.06 -0.65 8.36
CA ASN A 145 -20.22 -1.52 8.20
C ASN A 145 -19.84 -3.00 8.19
N THR A 146 -18.92 -3.40 7.31
CA THR A 146 -18.59 -4.81 7.09
C THR A 146 -17.11 -5.00 6.83
N ILE A 147 -16.50 -5.96 7.52
CA ILE A 147 -15.16 -6.49 7.21
C ILE A 147 -15.32 -7.98 6.89
N ARG A 148 -14.88 -8.39 5.69
CA ARG A 148 -14.84 -9.77 5.23
C ARG A 148 -13.42 -10.12 4.80
N LEU A 149 -12.77 -10.97 5.55
CA LEU A 149 -11.44 -11.52 5.25
C LEU A 149 -11.63 -12.94 4.71
N LEU A 150 -11.55 -13.09 3.40
CA LEU A 150 -11.79 -14.35 2.69
C LEU A 150 -10.45 -14.96 2.27
N SER A 151 -9.85 -15.78 3.12
CA SER A 151 -8.49 -16.32 2.92
C SER A 151 -7.41 -15.24 2.84
N ALA A 152 -7.61 -14.12 3.55
CA ALA A 152 -6.62 -13.06 3.63
C ALA A 152 -5.52 -13.39 4.64
N ASP A 153 -4.27 -13.12 4.27
CA ASP A 153 -3.13 -13.22 5.17
C ASP A 153 -2.81 -11.84 5.76
N ILE A 154 -2.73 -11.76 7.08
CA ILE A 154 -2.36 -10.52 7.80
C ILE A 154 -1.13 -10.81 8.63
N LEU A 155 0.01 -10.27 8.22
CA LEU A 155 1.33 -10.61 8.74
C LEU A 155 2.00 -9.37 9.34
N ALA A 156 2.10 -9.32 10.66
CA ALA A 156 2.85 -8.30 11.41
C ALA A 156 3.91 -8.96 12.30
N SER A 157 4.67 -9.91 11.75
CA SER A 157 5.69 -10.66 12.49
C SER A 157 7.01 -9.89 12.56
N GLY A 158 7.78 -10.12 13.61
CA GLY A 158 9.14 -9.60 13.74
C GLY A 158 10.06 -10.65 14.33
N HIS A 159 11.38 -10.46 14.17
CA HIS A 159 12.38 -11.40 14.68
C HIS A 159 12.42 -11.39 16.21
N GLU A 160 12.44 -10.23 16.83
CA GLU A 160 12.49 -10.08 18.29
C GLU A 160 11.11 -10.01 18.94
N ARG A 161 10.15 -9.36 18.27
CA ARG A 161 8.76 -9.20 18.74
C ARG A 161 7.80 -9.00 17.59
N GLY A 162 6.57 -9.51 17.78
CA GLY A 162 5.47 -9.25 16.83
C GLY A 162 5.11 -7.77 16.74
N GLY A 163 4.39 -7.43 15.70
CA GLY A 163 3.78 -6.12 15.48
C GLY A 163 2.36 -6.05 16.03
N LEU A 164 1.61 -5.05 15.59
CA LEU A 164 0.25 -4.78 15.99
C LEU A 164 -0.70 -4.95 14.81
N VAL A 165 -1.80 -5.66 15.02
CA VAL A 165 -2.94 -5.75 14.10
C VAL A 165 -4.20 -5.30 14.84
N ARG A 166 -4.92 -4.37 14.27
CA ARG A 166 -6.19 -3.84 14.81
C ARG A 166 -7.27 -3.78 13.75
#